data_70c8107ac1b1c8b8baf0a5494d963955
#
_entry.id   70c8107ac1b1c8b8baf0a5494d963955
#
_cell.length_a   1.000
_cell.length_b   1.000
_cell.length_c   1.000
_cell.angle_alpha   90.00
_cell.angle_beta   90.00
_cell.angle_gamma   90.00
#
_symmetry.space_group_name_H-M   'P 1'
#
loop_
_entity.id
_entity.type
_entity.pdbx_description
1 polymer ?
#
loop_
_entity_poly.entity_id
_entity_poly.type
_entity_poly.pdbx_seq_one_letter_code
_entity_poly.pdbx_strand_id
1 'polypeptide(L)'
;QPKVLLLDEPLGALDKKLREEMQIELRNLQKSLGITFIFVTHDQEEAMTMSDRIAVMDEGNILQVSPPREIYHNPKNKFVSQFIGNINILDADLKNVSNESISISVDGFGLMTLKNHQKIIEGDRVNIAIRPEEINISKVSDPNHDCNFNGKVKNISFYGESTYFYIQLDNSEKILMVSTNESKETFSE
;
A
#
# COMPACT_ATOMS: atom_id res chain seq x y z
N GLN A 1 37.31 9.11 9.49
CA GLN A 1 36.09 8.28 9.37
C GLN A 1 35.05 9.10 8.60
N PRO A 2 34.41 8.51 7.56
CA PRO A 2 33.34 9.19 6.85
C PRO A 2 32.13 9.38 7.78
N LYS A 3 31.37 10.46 7.58
CA LYS A 3 30.12 10.70 8.30
C LYS A 3 28.91 10.09 7.59
N VAL A 4 29.06 9.81 6.30
CA VAL A 4 28.01 9.26 5.43
C VAL A 4 28.60 8.16 4.57
N LEU A 5 27.88 7.06 4.44
CA LEU A 5 28.16 5.97 3.51
C LEU A 5 27.01 5.88 2.50
N LEU A 6 27.36 5.94 1.21
CA LEU A 6 26.41 5.75 0.12
C LEU A 6 26.57 4.34 -0.45
N LEU A 7 25.47 3.62 -0.54
CA LEU A 7 25.38 2.28 -1.08
C LEU A 7 24.35 2.26 -2.22
N ASP A 8 24.80 1.91 -3.40
CA ASP A 8 23.97 1.83 -4.60
C ASP A 8 23.66 0.36 -4.90
N GLU A 9 22.39 -0.02 -4.78
CA GLU A 9 21.86 -1.39 -4.97
C GLU A 9 22.70 -2.50 -4.28
N PRO A 10 23.05 -2.37 -2.98
CA PRO A 10 24.05 -3.22 -2.37
C PRO A 10 23.67 -4.70 -2.27
N LEU A 11 22.38 -5.02 -2.37
CA LEU A 11 21.86 -6.39 -2.19
C LEU A 11 21.20 -6.95 -3.46
N GLY A 12 21.16 -6.20 -4.54
CA GLY A 12 20.38 -6.54 -5.75
C GLY A 12 20.80 -7.86 -6.44
N ALA A 13 22.04 -8.29 -6.27
CA ALA A 13 22.55 -9.53 -6.87
C ALA A 13 22.37 -10.79 -6.01
N LEU A 14 21.82 -10.67 -4.81
CA LEU A 14 21.70 -11.76 -3.83
C LEU A 14 20.35 -12.50 -3.98
N ASP A 15 20.36 -13.80 -3.70
CA ASP A 15 19.13 -14.56 -3.51
C ASP A 15 18.37 -14.09 -2.25
N LYS A 16 17.09 -14.46 -2.15
CA LYS A 16 16.19 -13.95 -1.09
C LYS A 16 16.74 -14.21 0.32
N LYS A 17 17.20 -15.44 0.59
CA LYS A 17 17.65 -15.81 1.94
C LYS A 17 18.93 -15.07 2.34
N LEU A 18 19.90 -15.01 1.45
CA LEU A 18 21.15 -14.29 1.69
C LEU A 18 20.91 -12.79 1.81
N ARG A 19 19.96 -12.26 1.05
CA ARG A 19 19.55 -10.85 1.12
C ARG A 19 18.99 -10.51 2.50
N GLU A 20 18.07 -11.32 3.04
CA GLU A 20 17.49 -11.12 4.38
C GLU A 20 18.58 -11.16 5.47
N GLU A 21 19.54 -12.11 5.39
CA GLU A 21 20.68 -12.18 6.31
C GLU A 21 21.55 -10.92 6.21
N MET A 22 21.87 -10.47 5.01
CA MET A 22 22.71 -9.29 4.79
C MET A 22 22.04 -7.97 5.19
N GLN A 23 20.72 -7.86 5.09
CA GLN A 23 19.97 -6.71 5.61
C GLN A 23 20.17 -6.54 7.11
N ILE A 24 20.09 -7.65 7.86
CA ILE A 24 20.32 -7.64 9.32
C ILE A 24 21.76 -7.21 9.62
N GLU A 25 22.75 -7.78 8.92
CA GLU A 25 24.17 -7.47 9.14
C GLU A 25 24.50 -6.01 8.82
N LEU A 26 24.00 -5.48 7.70
CA LEU A 26 24.20 -4.07 7.33
C LEU A 26 23.56 -3.12 8.34
N ARG A 27 22.39 -3.45 8.87
CA ARG A 27 21.74 -2.66 9.90
C ARG A 27 22.52 -2.68 11.23
N ASN A 28 23.06 -3.84 11.62
CA ASN A 28 23.90 -3.95 12.79
C ASN A 28 25.22 -3.16 12.62
N LEU A 29 25.82 -3.24 11.45
CA LEU A 29 27.01 -2.47 11.11
C LEU A 29 26.74 -0.96 11.20
N GLN A 30 25.66 -0.48 10.60
CA GLN A 30 25.24 0.92 10.67
C GLN A 30 25.12 1.41 12.11
N LYS A 31 24.44 0.62 12.96
CA LYS A 31 24.28 0.95 14.39
C LYS A 31 25.63 0.98 15.13
N SER A 32 26.55 0.05 14.84
CA SER A 32 27.84 -0.03 15.48
C SER A 32 28.78 1.12 15.10
N LEU A 33 28.68 1.57 13.85
CA LEU A 33 29.50 2.67 13.33
C LEU A 33 28.95 4.05 13.71
N GLY A 34 27.65 4.18 13.96
CA GLY A 34 26.98 5.43 14.31
C GLY A 34 27.04 6.50 13.22
N ILE A 35 27.18 6.09 11.94
CA ILE A 35 27.22 7.00 10.78
C ILE A 35 25.92 6.90 9.97
N THR A 36 25.67 7.89 9.14
CA THR A 36 24.51 7.88 8.24
C THR A 36 24.77 6.97 7.05
N PHE A 37 23.85 6.04 6.79
CA PHE A 37 23.82 5.25 5.57
C PHE A 37 22.75 5.79 4.63
N ILE A 38 23.10 5.91 3.35
CA ILE A 38 22.14 6.20 2.27
C ILE A 38 22.15 5.00 1.35
N PHE A 39 21.02 4.32 1.28
CA PHE A 39 20.81 3.19 0.35
C PHE A 39 20.01 3.67 -0.85
N VAL A 40 20.50 3.38 -2.04
CA VAL A 40 19.71 3.48 -3.27
C VAL A 40 19.27 2.07 -3.64
N THR A 41 17.98 1.85 -3.76
CA THR A 41 17.41 0.55 -4.13
C THR A 41 16.10 0.72 -4.88
N HIS A 42 15.78 -0.21 -5.75
CA HIS A 42 14.46 -0.36 -6.35
C HIS A 42 13.61 -1.42 -5.61
N ASP A 43 14.18 -2.09 -4.62
CA ASP A 43 13.48 -3.08 -3.81
C ASP A 43 12.78 -2.40 -2.63
N GLN A 44 11.44 -2.50 -2.63
CA GLN A 44 10.60 -1.89 -1.59
C GLN A 44 10.78 -2.58 -0.24
N GLU A 45 11.00 -3.89 -0.21
CA GLU A 45 11.23 -4.63 1.05
C GLU A 45 12.51 -4.17 1.72
N GLU A 46 13.59 -3.96 0.94
CA GLU A 46 14.83 -3.38 1.46
C GLU A 46 14.59 -1.99 2.06
N ALA A 47 13.93 -1.11 1.30
CA ALA A 47 13.64 0.24 1.78
C ALA A 47 12.81 0.22 3.08
N MET A 48 11.78 -0.63 3.15
CA MET A 48 10.86 -0.69 4.30
C MET A 48 11.51 -1.30 5.56
N THR A 49 12.42 -2.29 5.39
CA THR A 49 13.01 -3.04 6.51
C THR A 49 14.28 -2.40 7.06
N MET A 50 15.07 -1.74 6.21
CA MET A 50 16.39 -1.26 6.57
C MET A 50 16.46 0.21 6.96
N SER A 51 15.55 1.06 6.49
CA SER A 51 15.69 2.50 6.63
C SER A 51 14.85 3.09 7.78
N ASP A 52 15.36 4.17 8.36
CA ASP A 52 14.61 5.00 9.30
C ASP A 52 13.68 5.99 8.55
N ARG A 53 14.07 6.37 7.33
CA ARG A 53 13.30 7.22 6.43
C ARG A 53 13.50 6.78 4.99
N ILE A 54 12.43 6.80 4.21
CA ILE A 54 12.41 6.49 2.79
C ILE A 54 12.17 7.78 2.01
N ALA A 55 12.97 8.01 0.98
CA ALA A 55 12.74 9.02 -0.03
C ALA A 55 12.27 8.33 -1.33
N VAL A 56 11.03 8.56 -1.74
CA VAL A 56 10.55 8.13 -3.05
C VAL A 56 10.88 9.20 -4.07
N MET A 57 11.56 8.79 -5.13
CA MET A 57 11.99 9.67 -6.22
C MET A 57 11.32 9.27 -7.53
N ASP A 58 11.01 10.26 -8.35
CA ASP A 58 10.52 10.09 -9.71
C ASP A 58 11.05 11.22 -10.58
N GLU A 59 11.58 10.89 -11.77
CA GLU A 59 12.16 11.86 -12.72
C GLU A 59 13.13 12.88 -12.07
N GLY A 60 13.96 12.43 -11.13
CA GLY A 60 14.92 13.28 -10.41
C GLY A 60 14.34 14.14 -9.29
N ASN A 61 13.04 14.07 -9.05
CA ASN A 61 12.36 14.81 -7.98
C ASN A 61 12.07 13.92 -6.78
N ILE A 62 12.22 14.47 -5.58
CA ILE A 62 11.79 13.78 -4.34
C ILE A 62 10.30 14.07 -4.14
N LEU A 63 9.48 13.03 -4.24
CA LEU A 63 8.02 13.14 -4.07
C LEU A 63 7.59 13.10 -2.61
N GLN A 64 8.24 12.26 -1.81
CA GLN A 64 7.95 12.13 -0.38
C GLN A 64 9.18 11.62 0.36
N VAL A 65 9.38 12.13 1.58
CA VAL A 65 10.36 11.59 2.55
C VAL A 65 9.65 11.37 3.87
N SER A 66 9.52 10.12 4.29
CA SER A 66 8.80 9.75 5.52
C SER A 66 9.37 8.48 6.13
N PRO A 67 9.10 8.19 7.42
CA PRO A 67 9.32 6.86 7.99
C PRO A 67 8.56 5.78 7.21
N PRO A 68 9.04 4.51 7.19
CA PRO A 68 8.41 3.42 6.43
C PRO A 68 6.90 3.28 6.66
N ARG A 69 6.46 3.26 7.90
CA ARG A 69 5.02 3.12 8.23
C ARG A 69 4.19 4.29 7.70
N GLU A 70 4.72 5.51 7.79
CA GLU A 70 4.01 6.69 7.33
C GLU A 70 3.88 6.72 5.80
N ILE A 71 4.95 6.38 5.07
CA ILE A 71 4.91 6.36 3.61
C ILE A 71 3.95 5.30 3.07
N TYR A 72 3.79 4.19 3.81
CA TYR A 72 2.87 3.10 3.47
C TYR A 72 1.39 3.48 3.70
N HIS A 73 1.08 4.04 4.87
CA HIS A 73 -0.30 4.35 5.26
C HIS A 73 -0.76 5.74 4.80
N ASN A 74 0.16 6.71 4.64
CA ASN A 74 -0.14 8.09 4.27
C ASN A 74 0.68 8.55 3.05
N PRO A 75 0.55 7.88 1.89
CA PRO A 75 1.23 8.31 0.67
C PRO A 75 0.70 9.68 0.21
N LYS A 76 1.61 10.59 -0.14
CA LYS A 76 1.24 11.97 -0.52
C LYS A 76 0.56 12.07 -1.89
N ASN A 77 0.76 11.11 -2.76
CA ASN A 77 0.16 11.09 -4.09
C ASN A 77 -0.02 9.67 -4.62
N LYS A 78 -0.71 9.56 -5.76
CA LYS A 78 -1.01 8.29 -6.42
C LYS A 78 0.27 7.51 -6.78
N PHE A 79 1.31 8.19 -7.27
CA PHE A 79 2.58 7.53 -7.63
C PHE A 79 3.19 6.84 -6.41
N VAL A 80 3.37 7.57 -5.31
CA VAL A 80 3.93 7.00 -4.07
C VAL A 80 3.09 5.83 -3.57
N SER A 81 1.76 5.94 -3.62
CA SER A 81 0.86 4.88 -3.17
C SER A 81 1.00 3.59 -3.98
N GLN A 82 1.19 3.72 -5.29
CA GLN A 82 1.38 2.58 -6.21
C GLN A 82 2.80 2.03 -6.20
N PHE A 83 3.78 2.90 -5.93
CA PHE A 83 5.18 2.49 -5.85
C PHE A 83 5.47 1.70 -4.58
N ILE A 84 4.83 2.03 -3.45
CA ILE A 84 5.05 1.35 -2.16
C ILE A 84 3.96 0.31 -1.92
N GLY A 85 4.24 -0.94 -2.29
CA GLY A 85 3.34 -2.08 -2.08
C GLY A 85 2.09 -2.09 -2.98
N ASN A 86 1.32 -3.15 -2.87
CA ASN A 86 0.08 -3.32 -3.62
C ASN A 86 -1.02 -2.39 -3.08
N ILE A 87 -1.84 -1.84 -3.98
CA ILE A 87 -2.93 -0.94 -3.61
C ILE A 87 -4.06 -0.98 -4.65
N ASN A 88 -5.28 -0.97 -4.18
CA ASN A 88 -6.45 -0.74 -5.02
C ASN A 88 -6.67 0.76 -5.15
N ILE A 89 -6.78 1.27 -6.38
CA ILE A 89 -7.10 2.67 -6.65
C ILE A 89 -8.44 2.75 -7.36
N LEU A 90 -9.36 3.48 -6.75
CA LEU A 90 -10.71 3.70 -7.23
C LEU A 90 -10.93 5.18 -7.50
N ASP A 91 -11.40 5.48 -8.70
CA ASP A 91 -11.83 6.84 -9.03
C ASP A 91 -13.20 7.11 -8.39
N ALA A 92 -13.35 8.26 -7.79
CA ALA A 92 -14.56 8.67 -7.11
C ALA A 92 -14.97 10.09 -7.51
N ASP A 93 -16.28 10.29 -7.67
CA ASP A 93 -16.88 11.61 -7.83
C ASP A 93 -17.27 12.16 -6.47
N LEU A 94 -16.84 13.36 -6.14
CA LEU A 94 -17.29 14.08 -4.96
C LEU A 94 -18.75 14.50 -5.13
N LYS A 95 -19.59 14.19 -4.13
CA LYS A 95 -21.00 14.56 -4.13
C LYS A 95 -21.33 15.63 -3.08
N ASN A 96 -20.69 15.56 -1.92
CA ASN A 96 -20.87 16.54 -0.86
C ASN A 96 -19.58 16.64 -0.03
N VAL A 97 -19.26 17.83 0.44
CA VAL A 97 -18.09 18.11 1.26
C VAL A 97 -18.49 18.95 2.45
N SER A 98 -18.07 18.49 3.62
CA SER A 98 -18.13 19.28 4.86
C SER A 98 -16.75 19.31 5.52
N ASN A 99 -16.59 20.08 6.56
CA ASN A 99 -15.33 20.13 7.31
C ASN A 99 -14.97 18.78 7.95
N GLU A 100 -15.95 17.96 8.29
CA GLU A 100 -15.77 16.70 9.01
C GLU A 100 -15.89 15.47 8.12
N SER A 101 -16.68 15.55 7.03
CA SER A 101 -16.97 14.40 6.18
C SER A 101 -17.07 14.78 4.70
N ILE A 102 -16.81 13.80 3.86
CA ILE A 102 -17.02 13.86 2.42
C ILE A 102 -17.94 12.71 2.00
N SER A 103 -18.87 13.00 1.10
CA SER A 103 -19.67 11.99 0.42
C SER A 103 -19.18 11.84 -1.00
N ILE A 104 -18.84 10.61 -1.36
CA ILE A 104 -18.26 10.25 -2.66
C ILE A 104 -19.09 9.18 -3.33
N SER A 105 -19.15 9.20 -4.63
CA SER A 105 -19.73 8.13 -5.44
C SER A 105 -18.63 7.36 -6.16
N VAL A 106 -18.54 6.08 -5.91
CA VAL A 106 -17.54 5.20 -6.51
C VAL A 106 -18.25 4.17 -7.37
N ASP A 107 -17.75 3.98 -8.59
CA ASP A 107 -18.31 2.99 -9.51
C ASP A 107 -18.20 1.57 -8.94
N GLY A 108 -19.31 0.85 -8.89
CA GLY A 108 -19.45 -0.47 -8.28
C GLY A 108 -19.65 -0.47 -6.76
N PHE A 109 -19.45 0.68 -6.08
CA PHE A 109 -19.57 0.80 -4.61
C PHE A 109 -20.74 1.68 -4.18
N GLY A 110 -21.26 2.53 -5.07
CA GLY A 110 -22.31 3.47 -4.75
C GLY A 110 -21.82 4.68 -3.93
N LEU A 111 -22.70 5.19 -3.07
CA LEU A 111 -22.43 6.37 -2.25
C LEU A 111 -21.77 5.96 -0.93
N MET A 112 -20.64 6.57 -0.62
CA MET A 112 -19.87 6.36 0.61
C MET A 112 -19.65 7.67 1.33
N THR A 113 -19.62 7.64 2.66
CA THR A 113 -19.28 8.80 3.49
C THR A 113 -17.99 8.51 4.26
N LEU A 114 -16.99 9.37 4.07
CA LEU A 114 -15.66 9.26 4.67
C LEU A 114 -15.37 10.51 5.51
N LYS A 115 -14.46 10.40 6.49
CA LYS A 115 -13.96 11.56 7.23
C LYS A 115 -13.08 12.43 6.33
N ASN A 116 -13.28 13.74 6.38
CA ASN A 116 -12.52 14.70 5.58
C ASN A 116 -11.18 15.08 6.25
N HIS A 117 -10.22 14.17 6.22
CA HIS A 117 -8.89 14.42 6.78
C HIS A 117 -8.00 15.32 5.91
N GLN A 118 -8.29 15.42 4.61
CA GLN A 118 -7.41 16.07 3.63
C GLN A 118 -7.91 17.44 3.16
N LYS A 119 -8.97 18.00 3.78
CA LYS A 119 -9.56 19.28 3.37
C LYS A 119 -9.89 19.36 1.88
N ILE A 120 -10.53 18.31 1.38
CA ILE A 120 -10.95 18.22 -0.02
C ILE A 120 -12.03 19.28 -0.29
N ILE A 121 -11.97 19.89 -1.49
CA ILE A 121 -12.89 20.94 -1.95
C ILE A 121 -13.95 20.32 -2.88
N GLU A 122 -15.16 20.81 -2.82
CA GLU A 122 -16.29 20.37 -3.67
C GLU A 122 -15.97 20.53 -5.16
N GLY A 123 -16.35 19.54 -5.97
CA GLY A 123 -16.16 19.53 -7.42
C GLY A 123 -14.90 18.79 -7.90
N ASP A 124 -14.02 18.38 -7.01
CA ASP A 124 -12.84 17.62 -7.37
C ASP A 124 -13.17 16.15 -7.61
N ARG A 125 -12.47 15.54 -8.56
CA ARG A 125 -12.35 14.09 -8.65
C ARG A 125 -11.28 13.63 -7.68
N VAL A 126 -11.57 12.57 -6.93
CA VAL A 126 -10.63 12.00 -5.96
C VAL A 126 -10.31 10.56 -6.29
N ASN A 127 -9.13 10.11 -5.93
CA ASN A 127 -8.78 8.71 -5.93
C ASN A 127 -8.84 8.19 -4.49
N ILE A 128 -9.53 7.06 -4.31
CA ILE A 128 -9.50 6.31 -3.07
C ILE A 128 -8.44 5.24 -3.22
N ALA A 129 -7.56 5.16 -2.25
CA ALA A 129 -6.51 4.16 -2.19
C ALA A 129 -6.79 3.21 -1.01
N ILE A 130 -6.91 1.92 -1.27
CA ILE A 130 -7.22 0.91 -0.26
C ILE A 130 -6.19 -0.22 -0.38
N ARG A 131 -5.50 -0.53 0.70
CA ARG A 131 -4.58 -1.66 0.74
C ARG A 131 -5.35 -2.98 0.69
N PRO A 132 -4.84 -4.01 -0.01
CA PRO A 132 -5.52 -5.30 -0.13
C PRO A 132 -5.83 -5.96 1.22
N GLU A 133 -4.96 -5.81 2.21
CA GLU A 133 -5.11 -6.34 3.56
C GLU A 133 -6.12 -5.58 4.44
N GLU A 134 -6.56 -4.40 4.02
CA GLU A 134 -7.61 -3.63 4.70
C GLU A 134 -9.01 -4.02 4.25
N ILE A 135 -9.13 -4.88 3.24
CA ILE A 135 -10.40 -5.39 2.72
C ILE A 135 -10.63 -6.79 3.27
N ASN A 136 -11.74 -6.97 3.98
CA ASN A 136 -12.16 -8.28 4.45
C ASN A 136 -13.01 -8.98 3.40
N ILE A 137 -12.80 -10.29 3.22
CA ILE A 137 -13.61 -11.16 2.37
C ILE A 137 -14.44 -12.07 3.25
N SER A 138 -15.74 -12.17 2.96
CA SER A 138 -16.68 -13.06 3.68
C SER A 138 -17.79 -13.53 2.75
N LYS A 139 -18.36 -14.71 3.02
CA LYS A 139 -19.56 -15.23 2.30
C LYS A 139 -20.85 -14.58 2.79
N VAL A 140 -20.81 -13.90 3.93
CA VAL A 140 -21.97 -13.29 4.58
C VAL A 140 -21.65 -11.81 4.82
N SER A 141 -22.61 -10.94 4.54
CA SER A 141 -22.48 -9.51 4.84
C SER A 141 -22.40 -9.30 6.36
N ASP A 142 -21.42 -8.51 6.79
CA ASP A 142 -21.27 -8.13 8.19
C ASP A 142 -21.76 -6.68 8.38
N PRO A 143 -22.84 -6.48 9.14
CA PRO A 143 -23.39 -5.14 9.37
C PRO A 143 -22.50 -4.23 10.23
N ASN A 144 -21.44 -4.76 10.85
CA ASN A 144 -20.52 -3.96 11.66
C ASN A 144 -19.43 -3.27 10.81
N HIS A 145 -19.35 -3.58 9.52
CA HIS A 145 -18.45 -2.88 8.61
C HIS A 145 -19.11 -1.66 7.98
N ASP A 146 -18.34 -0.59 7.82
CA ASP A 146 -18.80 0.68 7.25
C ASP A 146 -19.33 0.53 5.82
N CYS A 147 -18.77 -0.42 5.05
CA CYS A 147 -19.14 -0.70 3.66
C CYS A 147 -19.10 -2.20 3.37
N ASN A 148 -20.14 -2.70 2.70
CA ASN A 148 -20.20 -4.06 2.22
C ASN A 148 -20.48 -4.09 0.72
N PHE A 149 -19.74 -4.89 -0.03
CA PHE A 149 -19.87 -5.02 -1.48
C PHE A 149 -19.95 -6.48 -1.87
N ASN A 150 -20.68 -6.74 -2.94
CA ASN A 150 -20.76 -8.06 -3.51
C ASN A 150 -19.88 -8.15 -4.75
N GLY A 151 -19.30 -9.31 -4.96
CA GLY A 151 -18.45 -9.56 -6.12
C GLY A 151 -18.19 -11.06 -6.31
N LYS A 152 -17.55 -11.38 -7.42
CA LYS A 152 -17.17 -12.74 -7.77
C LYS A 152 -15.65 -12.87 -7.80
N VAL A 153 -15.13 -13.91 -7.17
CA VAL A 153 -13.71 -14.25 -7.27
C VAL A 153 -13.42 -14.65 -8.72
N LYS A 154 -12.45 -13.98 -9.33
CA LYS A 154 -11.98 -14.24 -10.70
C LYS A 154 -10.67 -14.97 -10.75
N ASN A 155 -9.83 -14.75 -9.75
CA ASN A 155 -8.54 -15.42 -9.66
C ASN A 155 -8.09 -15.45 -8.20
N ILE A 156 -7.27 -16.46 -7.88
CA ILE A 156 -6.67 -16.65 -6.56
C ILE A 156 -5.18 -16.90 -6.77
N SER A 157 -4.33 -16.16 -6.04
CA SER A 157 -2.88 -16.34 -6.08
C SER A 157 -2.35 -16.58 -4.67
N PHE A 158 -1.74 -17.74 -4.46
CA PHE A 158 -1.15 -18.11 -3.18
C PHE A 158 0.35 -17.84 -3.15
N TYR A 159 0.81 -17.05 -2.18
CA TYR A 159 2.22 -16.65 -2.01
C TYR A 159 2.88 -17.26 -0.76
N GLY A 160 2.28 -18.29 -0.16
CA GLY A 160 2.78 -18.93 1.06
C GLY A 160 2.30 -18.22 2.32
N GLU A 161 2.75 -17.02 2.55
CA GLU A 161 2.39 -16.22 3.74
C GLU A 161 1.05 -15.50 3.58
N SER A 162 0.62 -15.25 2.35
CA SER A 162 -0.63 -14.55 2.03
C SER A 162 -1.32 -15.14 0.80
N THR A 163 -2.62 -15.00 0.75
CA THR A 163 -3.45 -15.33 -0.41
C THR A 163 -4.07 -14.05 -0.95
N TYR A 164 -3.90 -13.80 -2.25
CA TYR A 164 -4.54 -12.69 -2.94
C TYR A 164 -5.74 -13.19 -3.72
N PHE A 165 -6.88 -12.57 -3.47
CA PHE A 165 -8.12 -12.77 -4.21
C PHE A 165 -8.33 -11.60 -5.14
N TYR A 166 -8.62 -11.88 -6.40
CA TYR A 166 -8.99 -10.88 -7.40
C TYR A 166 -10.49 -10.96 -7.60
N ILE A 167 -11.21 -9.97 -7.07
CA ILE A 167 -12.67 -9.96 -6.97
C ILE A 167 -13.23 -8.94 -7.94
N GLN A 168 -13.99 -9.39 -8.92
CA GLN A 168 -14.78 -8.52 -9.77
C GLN A 168 -16.05 -8.13 -9.03
N LEU A 169 -16.24 -6.82 -8.85
CA LEU A 169 -17.45 -6.30 -8.22
C LEU A 169 -18.67 -6.53 -9.11
N ASP A 170 -19.82 -6.79 -8.47
CA ASP A 170 -21.09 -6.80 -9.17
C ASP A 170 -21.35 -5.37 -9.68
N ASN A 171 -21.92 -5.24 -10.88
CA ASN A 171 -22.20 -3.95 -11.53
C ASN A 171 -20.99 -3.06 -11.87
N SER A 172 -19.77 -3.59 -11.89
CA SER A 172 -18.56 -2.89 -12.32
C SER A 172 -17.60 -3.82 -13.05
N GLU A 173 -16.82 -3.28 -13.98
CA GLU A 173 -15.71 -4.01 -14.60
C GLU A 173 -14.44 -4.00 -13.72
N LYS A 174 -14.46 -3.28 -12.60
CA LYS A 174 -13.30 -3.16 -11.70
C LYS A 174 -13.06 -4.43 -10.94
N ILE A 175 -11.79 -4.77 -10.82
CA ILE A 175 -11.30 -5.90 -10.03
C ILE A 175 -10.58 -5.32 -8.81
N LEU A 176 -11.00 -5.77 -7.63
CA LEU A 176 -10.31 -5.49 -6.37
C LEU A 176 -9.36 -6.62 -6.02
N MET A 177 -8.20 -6.24 -5.54
CA MET A 177 -7.25 -7.14 -4.92
C MET A 177 -7.48 -7.14 -3.42
N VAL A 178 -7.73 -8.31 -2.85
CA VAL A 178 -7.88 -8.52 -1.40
C VAL A 178 -6.81 -9.48 -0.94
N SER A 179 -6.13 -9.18 0.15
CA SER A 179 -5.09 -10.03 0.72
C SER A 179 -5.53 -10.54 2.08
N THR A 180 -5.34 -11.84 2.32
CA THR A 180 -5.56 -12.44 3.64
C THR A 180 -4.44 -13.40 4.00
N ASN A 181 -4.07 -13.40 5.27
CA ASN A 181 -3.13 -14.37 5.86
C ASN A 181 -3.87 -15.60 6.39
N GLU A 182 -5.20 -15.60 6.33
CA GLU A 182 -6.01 -16.72 6.82
C GLU A 182 -6.25 -17.76 5.74
N SER A 183 -5.84 -19.01 6.02
CA SER A 183 -6.16 -20.19 5.21
C SER A 183 -7.60 -20.70 5.44
N LYS A 184 -8.47 -19.89 6.05
CA LYS A 184 -9.67 -20.41 6.73
C LYS A 184 -10.92 -20.60 5.90
N GLU A 185 -11.06 -20.01 4.75
CA GLU A 185 -12.23 -20.29 3.91
C GLU A 185 -11.83 -20.56 2.47
N THR A 186 -12.23 -21.74 1.99
CA THR A 186 -12.11 -22.08 0.57
C THR A 186 -13.13 -21.23 -0.19
N PHE A 187 -12.71 -20.06 -0.64
CA PHE A 187 -13.41 -19.36 -1.70
C PHE A 187 -13.02 -20.04 -3.00
N SER A 188 -13.96 -20.71 -3.64
CA SER A 188 -13.78 -21.29 -4.99
C SER A 188 -14.17 -20.24 -6.04
N GLU A 189 -13.51 -20.32 -7.19
CA GLU A 189 -13.91 -19.61 -8.40
C GLU A 189 -15.36 -19.85 -8.79
#